data_709ece9b4fe6b33c25d53aae54690287
#
_entry.id   709ece9b4fe6b33c25d53aae54690287
#
_cell.length_a   1.000
_cell.length_b   1.000
_cell.length_c   1.000
_cell.angle_alpha   90.00
_cell.angle_beta   90.00
_cell.angle_gamma   90.00
#
_symmetry.space_group_name_H-M   'P 1'
#
loop_
_entity.id
_entity.type
_entity.pdbx_description
1 polymer ?
#
loop_
_entity_poly.entity_id
_entity_poly.type
_entity_poly.pdbx_seq_one_letter_code
_entity_poly.pdbx_strand_id
1 'polypeptide(L)'
;MPSFDPQDLAGWTGGSWFNEPKVAIEGLCFDARQIKPGQCFIALKISARDGHEFLEQAARGGAVAAIVENTKPIVLPQLKVSDSLVALGAIGAALRSKFSKPVVGITGSCGKTSTKEMLRCLLGEDRTHATAGNWNNRIGVPMTLSGLDSNQQDFAVIEAGINQPNEMVQLGGMIQADLNVLTNIEAAHLELLSSLENIASEKSLLAELAKPGSPIILHVDSLRFNAYKKLAHRAIVLLPEGVAAPDLPSKQIVRYKVSEQMENLGANRALQASQQVTINGQNYPIASPSEGIASNTALAIVAAKYLGIVESDIRKRVEAWRPSGNRGYLETFREQTFYIDCYNANPSSMADALDAFDRSTPQNIARFYVLGAMDELGTTASAHHEAIGHLLKLRPQDRAAFVGSKELTNAYASAISPQQCICTDNVEKIKSTIAQFQGAIFLKGSRKYSLEKLLPSKNLNLNP
;
A
#
# COMPACT_ATOMS: atom_id res chain seq x y z
N MET A 1 -5.89 -17.16 15.15
CA MET A 1 -6.18 -17.51 13.74
C MET A 1 -7.29 -18.53 13.74
N PRO A 2 -8.16 -18.54 12.73
CA PRO A 2 -9.22 -19.53 12.64
C PRO A 2 -8.63 -20.94 12.53
N SER A 3 -9.33 -21.88 13.15
CA SER A 3 -9.02 -23.31 13.05
C SER A 3 -9.77 -23.91 11.87
N PHE A 4 -9.15 -24.81 11.12
CA PHE A 4 -9.72 -25.47 9.94
C PHE A 4 -9.90 -26.95 10.18
N ASP A 5 -11.04 -27.46 9.76
CA ASP A 5 -11.22 -28.91 9.64
C ASP A 5 -10.42 -29.42 8.42
N PRO A 6 -9.64 -30.49 8.52
CA PRO A 6 -8.96 -31.10 7.38
C PRO A 6 -9.88 -31.40 6.20
N GLN A 7 -11.11 -31.87 6.47
CA GLN A 7 -12.13 -32.14 5.45
C GLN A 7 -12.55 -30.88 4.70
N ASP A 8 -12.70 -29.75 5.42
CA ASP A 8 -12.98 -28.45 4.81
C ASP A 8 -11.88 -28.07 3.80
N LEU A 9 -10.60 -28.21 4.19
CA LEU A 9 -9.48 -27.91 3.29
C LEU A 9 -9.49 -28.77 2.03
N ALA A 10 -9.75 -30.06 2.17
CA ALA A 10 -9.89 -30.97 1.02
C ALA A 10 -11.05 -30.55 0.12
N GLY A 11 -12.21 -30.22 0.71
CA GLY A 11 -13.40 -29.77 -0.02
C GLY A 11 -13.19 -28.46 -0.77
N TRP A 12 -12.56 -27.45 -0.14
CA TRP A 12 -12.32 -26.15 -0.77
C TRP A 12 -11.31 -26.22 -1.92
N THR A 13 -10.27 -27.06 -1.77
CA THR A 13 -9.18 -27.15 -2.74
C THR A 13 -9.41 -28.19 -3.83
N GLY A 14 -10.39 -29.09 -3.65
CA GLY A 14 -10.56 -30.29 -4.48
C GLY A 14 -9.39 -31.27 -4.33
N GLY A 15 -8.61 -31.14 -3.25
CA GLY A 15 -7.46 -32.00 -2.96
C GLY A 15 -7.84 -33.32 -2.30
N SER A 16 -6.84 -34.21 -2.22
CA SER A 16 -6.99 -35.51 -1.57
C SER A 16 -5.90 -35.73 -0.53
N TRP A 17 -6.28 -36.13 0.69
CA TRP A 17 -5.33 -36.39 1.76
C TRP A 17 -4.53 -37.68 1.52
N PHE A 18 -3.21 -37.53 1.64
CA PHE A 18 -2.30 -38.63 1.88
C PHE A 18 -1.94 -38.58 3.37
N ASN A 19 -2.49 -39.51 4.18
CA ASN A 19 -2.51 -39.47 5.64
C ASN A 19 -3.19 -38.20 6.19
N GLU A 20 -4.52 -38.24 6.35
CA GLU A 20 -5.28 -37.12 6.90
C GLU A 20 -4.87 -36.80 8.35
N PRO A 21 -4.65 -35.52 8.70
CA PRO A 21 -4.34 -35.16 10.09
C PRO A 21 -5.55 -35.42 11.00
N LYS A 22 -5.28 -35.92 12.21
CA LYS A 22 -6.31 -36.18 13.23
C LYS A 22 -6.58 -35.01 14.16
N VAL A 23 -5.96 -33.84 13.87
CA VAL A 23 -6.06 -32.63 14.66
C VAL A 23 -6.54 -31.48 13.77
N ALA A 24 -7.23 -30.52 14.36
CA ALA A 24 -7.57 -29.28 13.68
C ALA A 24 -6.30 -28.50 13.27
N ILE A 25 -6.39 -27.77 12.17
CA ILE A 25 -5.29 -26.99 11.62
C ILE A 25 -5.43 -25.53 12.09
N GLU A 26 -4.45 -25.02 12.81
CA GLU A 26 -4.47 -23.66 13.43
C GLU A 26 -3.87 -22.59 12.51
N GLY A 27 -4.29 -22.53 11.26
CA GLY A 27 -3.85 -21.54 10.29
C GLY A 27 -2.89 -22.08 9.24
N LEU A 28 -2.48 -21.20 8.33
CA LEU A 28 -1.65 -21.49 7.16
C LEU A 28 -0.31 -20.77 7.26
N CYS A 29 0.74 -21.38 6.71
CA CYS A 29 2.05 -20.74 6.56
C CYS A 29 2.74 -21.28 5.29
N PHE A 30 3.42 -20.40 4.54
CA PHE A 30 4.21 -20.80 3.36
C PHE A 30 5.72 -20.56 3.54
N ASP A 31 6.15 -19.98 4.67
CA ASP A 31 7.56 -19.85 5.03
C ASP A 31 7.92 -20.83 6.15
N ALA A 32 8.62 -21.91 5.82
CA ALA A 32 8.98 -22.95 6.78
C ALA A 32 9.83 -22.45 7.98
N ARG A 33 10.45 -21.26 7.88
CA ARG A 33 11.20 -20.63 8.97
C ARG A 33 10.28 -19.96 10.00
N GLN A 34 9.04 -19.66 9.60
CA GLN A 34 8.05 -18.95 10.40
C GLN A 34 6.88 -19.83 10.82
N ILE A 35 6.91 -21.12 10.45
CA ILE A 35 5.88 -22.08 10.80
C ILE A 35 5.73 -22.18 12.32
N LYS A 36 4.50 -22.24 12.79
CA LYS A 36 4.17 -22.44 14.20
C LYS A 36 3.51 -23.81 14.41
N PRO A 37 3.64 -24.39 15.62
CA PRO A 37 2.93 -25.62 15.94
C PRO A 37 1.43 -25.51 15.64
N GLY A 38 0.84 -26.54 15.09
CA GLY A 38 -0.57 -26.57 14.71
C GLY A 38 -0.90 -26.04 13.31
N GLN A 39 0.01 -25.36 12.63
CA GLN A 39 -0.23 -24.82 11.29
C GLN A 39 -0.07 -25.86 10.18
N CYS A 40 -0.75 -25.60 9.04
CA CYS A 40 -0.51 -26.30 7.78
C CYS A 40 0.48 -25.50 6.92
N PHE A 41 1.52 -26.18 6.44
CA PHE A 41 2.48 -25.60 5.52
C PHE A 41 1.98 -25.68 4.08
N ILE A 42 2.08 -24.59 3.31
CA ILE A 42 1.75 -24.58 1.88
C ILE A 42 3.03 -24.59 1.08
N ALA A 43 3.28 -25.68 0.36
CA ALA A 43 4.46 -25.84 -0.49
C ALA A 43 4.26 -25.09 -1.84
N LEU A 44 4.32 -23.76 -1.80
CA LEU A 44 4.17 -22.94 -3.00
C LEU A 44 5.35 -23.14 -3.96
N LYS A 45 5.04 -23.30 -5.23
CA LYS A 45 6.02 -23.30 -6.32
C LYS A 45 6.01 -21.94 -7.00
N ILE A 46 7.06 -21.16 -6.80
CA ILE A 46 7.21 -19.80 -7.34
C ILE A 46 8.52 -19.76 -8.12
N SER A 47 8.46 -19.36 -9.39
CA SER A 47 9.56 -19.20 -10.37
C SER A 47 10.95 -19.77 -10.00
N ALA A 48 11.59 -19.31 -8.95
CA ALA A 48 12.96 -19.69 -8.53
C ALA A 48 13.02 -20.60 -7.28
N ARG A 49 11.88 -20.93 -6.65
CA ARG A 49 11.83 -21.70 -5.39
C ARG A 49 10.68 -22.70 -5.42
N ASP A 50 10.99 -23.93 -5.06
CA ASP A 50 10.00 -24.99 -4.85
C ASP A 50 9.81 -25.22 -3.33
N GLY A 51 8.63 -24.88 -2.82
CA GLY A 51 8.27 -25.06 -1.41
C GLY A 51 8.34 -26.51 -0.93
N HIS A 52 8.26 -27.48 -1.83
CA HIS A 52 8.39 -28.90 -1.50
C HIS A 52 9.77 -29.29 -0.94
N GLU A 53 10.80 -28.49 -1.16
CA GLU A 53 12.14 -28.70 -0.60
C GLU A 53 12.17 -28.43 0.91
N PHE A 54 11.19 -27.70 1.45
CA PHE A 54 11.14 -27.26 2.85
C PHE A 54 10.16 -28.06 3.72
N LEU A 55 9.56 -29.13 3.21
CA LEU A 55 8.57 -29.95 3.93
C LEU A 55 9.11 -30.54 5.23
N GLU A 56 10.36 -31.06 5.23
CA GLU A 56 10.99 -31.57 6.45
C GLU A 56 11.27 -30.46 7.47
N GLN A 57 11.65 -29.27 7.00
CA GLN A 57 11.85 -28.11 7.87
C GLN A 57 10.52 -27.69 8.50
N ALA A 58 9.44 -27.63 7.72
CA ALA A 58 8.11 -27.33 8.22
C ALA A 58 7.63 -28.35 9.27
N ALA A 59 7.84 -29.65 9.01
CA ALA A 59 7.53 -30.70 9.96
C ALA A 59 8.28 -30.54 11.28
N ARG A 60 9.60 -30.27 11.23
CA ARG A 60 10.42 -29.98 12.42
C ARG A 60 9.99 -28.70 13.15
N GLY A 61 9.43 -27.74 12.44
CA GLY A 61 8.89 -26.49 13.00
C GLY A 61 7.50 -26.65 13.63
N GLY A 62 6.90 -27.85 13.58
CA GLY A 62 5.62 -28.17 14.21
C GLY A 62 4.41 -28.08 13.27
N ALA A 63 4.63 -28.09 11.94
CA ALA A 63 3.53 -28.25 11.01
C ALA A 63 2.78 -29.56 11.29
N VAL A 64 1.45 -29.52 11.28
CA VAL A 64 0.59 -30.71 11.47
C VAL A 64 0.12 -31.29 10.12
N ALA A 65 0.25 -30.52 9.05
CA ALA A 65 -0.07 -30.92 7.68
C ALA A 65 0.69 -30.07 6.66
N ALA A 66 0.69 -30.50 5.40
CA ALA A 66 1.14 -29.68 4.28
C ALA A 66 0.20 -29.79 3.08
N ILE A 67 0.05 -28.69 2.32
CA ILE A 67 -0.59 -28.67 1.00
C ILE A 67 0.53 -28.75 -0.03
N VAL A 68 0.46 -29.76 -0.93
CA VAL A 68 1.52 -30.12 -1.86
C VAL A 68 0.96 -30.45 -3.24
N GLU A 69 1.74 -30.19 -4.30
CA GLU A 69 1.42 -30.67 -5.65
C GLU A 69 1.92 -32.11 -5.86
N ASN A 70 3.07 -32.43 -5.24
CA ASN A 70 3.66 -33.76 -5.26
C ASN A 70 3.95 -34.24 -3.84
N THR A 71 3.42 -35.41 -3.50
CA THR A 71 3.66 -36.02 -2.19
C THR A 71 5.12 -36.46 -2.04
N LYS A 72 5.65 -36.36 -0.81
CA LYS A 72 6.99 -36.83 -0.43
C LYS A 72 6.88 -37.94 0.62
N PRO A 73 7.84 -38.86 0.68
CA PRO A 73 7.85 -39.94 1.66
C PRO A 73 8.29 -39.45 3.05
N ILE A 74 7.48 -38.60 3.67
CA ILE A 74 7.68 -38.06 5.02
C ILE A 74 6.47 -38.33 5.89
N VAL A 75 6.63 -38.27 7.21
CA VAL A 75 5.57 -38.58 8.17
C VAL A 75 4.45 -37.52 8.18
N LEU A 76 4.74 -36.29 7.74
CA LEU A 76 3.78 -35.18 7.73
C LEU A 76 2.57 -35.49 6.84
N PRO A 77 1.32 -35.39 7.35
CA PRO A 77 0.10 -35.46 6.55
C PRO A 77 0.13 -34.49 5.36
N GLN A 78 -0.26 -34.93 4.17
CA GLN A 78 -0.15 -34.13 2.95
C GLN A 78 -1.48 -34.08 2.20
N LEU A 79 -1.98 -32.88 1.95
CA LEU A 79 -3.10 -32.63 1.05
C LEU A 79 -2.55 -32.41 -0.35
N LYS A 80 -2.72 -33.38 -1.23
CA LYS A 80 -2.31 -33.30 -2.63
C LYS A 80 -3.32 -32.47 -3.42
N VAL A 81 -2.86 -31.45 -4.10
CA VAL A 81 -3.62 -30.55 -4.97
C VAL A 81 -2.99 -30.48 -6.37
N SER A 82 -3.71 -29.98 -7.35
CA SER A 82 -3.18 -29.77 -8.72
C SER A 82 -2.20 -28.58 -8.81
N ASP A 83 -2.47 -27.51 -8.07
CA ASP A 83 -1.70 -26.28 -8.01
C ASP A 83 -1.85 -25.67 -6.61
N SER A 84 -0.75 -25.47 -5.94
CA SER A 84 -0.72 -24.98 -4.55
C SER A 84 -1.14 -23.51 -4.42
N LEU A 85 -0.90 -22.68 -5.45
CA LEU A 85 -1.33 -21.29 -5.47
C LEU A 85 -2.83 -21.15 -5.71
N VAL A 86 -3.39 -21.96 -6.63
CA VAL A 86 -4.84 -22.05 -6.86
C VAL A 86 -5.54 -22.55 -5.60
N ALA A 87 -4.99 -23.58 -4.93
CA ALA A 87 -5.53 -24.10 -3.68
C ALA A 87 -5.55 -23.03 -2.57
N LEU A 88 -4.47 -22.26 -2.43
CA LEU A 88 -4.42 -21.14 -1.47
C LEU A 88 -5.52 -20.10 -1.79
N GLY A 89 -5.73 -19.77 -3.05
CA GLY A 89 -6.80 -18.88 -3.48
C GLY A 89 -8.19 -19.41 -3.14
N ALA A 90 -8.43 -20.70 -3.37
CA ALA A 90 -9.70 -21.36 -3.04
C ALA A 90 -9.99 -21.37 -1.53
N ILE A 91 -8.99 -21.60 -0.71
CA ILE A 91 -9.09 -21.49 0.77
C ILE A 91 -9.47 -20.06 1.18
N GLY A 92 -8.76 -19.06 0.63
CA GLY A 92 -9.05 -17.65 0.91
C GLY A 92 -10.49 -17.27 0.54
N ALA A 93 -10.96 -17.68 -0.65
CA ALA A 93 -12.32 -17.43 -1.11
C ALA A 93 -13.37 -18.13 -0.21
N ALA A 94 -13.13 -19.38 0.20
CA ALA A 94 -14.02 -20.11 1.08
C ALA A 94 -14.16 -19.45 2.45
N LEU A 95 -13.06 -19.00 3.03
CA LEU A 95 -13.07 -18.29 4.33
C LEU A 95 -13.72 -16.91 4.21
N ARG A 96 -13.49 -16.20 3.08
CA ARG A 96 -14.20 -14.96 2.78
C ARG A 96 -15.72 -15.17 2.72
N SER A 97 -16.18 -16.26 2.13
CA SER A 97 -17.62 -16.58 2.05
C SER A 97 -18.26 -16.85 3.42
N LYS A 98 -17.49 -17.39 4.36
CA LYS A 98 -17.91 -17.62 5.76
C LYS A 98 -17.85 -16.36 6.64
N PHE A 99 -17.13 -15.32 6.21
CA PHE A 99 -17.01 -14.06 6.96
C PHE A 99 -18.23 -13.19 6.76
N SER A 100 -19.01 -12.99 7.82
CA SER A 100 -20.30 -12.29 7.80
C SER A 100 -20.23 -10.77 7.99
N LYS A 101 -19.04 -10.25 8.32
CA LYS A 101 -18.83 -8.82 8.57
C LYS A 101 -18.41 -8.08 7.29
N PRO A 102 -18.56 -6.73 7.24
CA PRO A 102 -18.19 -5.95 6.05
C PRO A 102 -16.70 -6.11 5.66
N VAL A 103 -16.44 -6.31 4.38
CA VAL A 103 -15.11 -6.35 3.76
C VAL A 103 -14.97 -5.19 2.80
N VAL A 104 -13.93 -4.36 3.03
CA VAL A 104 -13.58 -3.26 2.14
C VAL A 104 -12.42 -3.69 1.25
N GLY A 105 -12.61 -3.65 -0.07
CA GLY A 105 -11.56 -3.84 -1.06
C GLY A 105 -10.94 -2.49 -1.44
N ILE A 106 -9.61 -2.38 -1.37
CA ILE A 106 -8.89 -1.16 -1.73
C ILE A 106 -7.92 -1.44 -2.87
N THR A 107 -8.01 -0.66 -3.96
CA THR A 107 -7.06 -0.66 -5.06
C THR A 107 -6.73 0.76 -5.54
N GLY A 108 -5.78 0.88 -6.45
CA GLY A 108 -5.34 2.12 -7.09
C GLY A 108 -3.88 2.06 -7.50
N SER A 109 -3.40 3.08 -8.18
CA SER A 109 -1.99 3.19 -8.57
C SER A 109 -1.11 3.54 -7.38
N CYS A 110 -1.47 4.61 -6.64
CA CYS A 110 -0.78 5.09 -5.43
C CYS A 110 -1.71 5.08 -4.23
N GLY A 111 -1.15 5.19 -3.02
CA GLY A 111 -1.90 5.47 -1.79
C GLY A 111 -2.68 4.30 -1.21
N LYS A 112 -2.75 3.12 -1.86
CA LYS A 112 -3.48 1.94 -1.37
C LYS A 112 -3.19 1.61 0.09
N THR A 113 -1.93 1.43 0.43
CA THR A 113 -1.51 1.05 1.80
C THR A 113 -1.81 2.17 2.79
N SER A 114 -1.56 3.44 2.44
CA SER A 114 -1.88 4.57 3.32
C SER A 114 -3.37 4.67 3.59
N THR A 115 -4.22 4.49 2.55
CA THR A 115 -5.68 4.44 2.70
C THR A 115 -6.13 3.26 3.55
N LYS A 116 -5.52 2.09 3.36
CA LYS A 116 -5.79 0.88 4.15
C LYS A 116 -5.46 1.10 5.64
N GLU A 117 -4.27 1.62 5.94
CA GLU A 117 -3.86 1.88 7.33
C GLU A 117 -4.73 2.99 7.98
N MET A 118 -5.03 4.06 7.24
CA MET A 118 -5.96 5.07 7.72
C MET A 118 -7.33 4.46 8.00
N LEU A 119 -7.90 3.72 7.07
CA LEU A 119 -9.23 3.13 7.24
C LEU A 119 -9.24 2.12 8.39
N ARG A 120 -8.20 1.29 8.55
CA ARG A 120 -8.03 0.38 9.69
C ARG A 120 -8.05 1.15 11.02
N CYS A 121 -7.34 2.26 11.09
CA CYS A 121 -7.37 3.14 12.27
C CYS A 121 -8.78 3.69 12.52
N LEU A 122 -9.47 4.19 11.46
CA LEU A 122 -10.82 4.77 11.58
C LEU A 122 -11.88 3.74 11.99
N LEU A 123 -11.74 2.50 11.57
CA LEU A 123 -12.65 1.41 11.95
C LEU A 123 -12.37 0.85 13.37
N GLY A 124 -11.15 1.08 13.89
CA GLY A 124 -10.64 0.53 15.16
C GLY A 124 -9.70 -0.64 14.90
N GLU A 125 -8.42 -0.45 15.25
CA GLU A 125 -7.34 -1.40 14.90
C GLU A 125 -7.51 -2.79 15.53
N ASP A 126 -8.05 -2.83 16.76
CA ASP A 126 -8.30 -4.03 17.55
C ASP A 126 -9.43 -4.91 17.00
N ARG A 127 -10.35 -4.33 16.24
CA ARG A 127 -11.53 -4.98 15.70
C ARG A 127 -11.54 -5.10 14.17
N THR A 128 -10.43 -4.66 13.52
CA THR A 128 -10.32 -4.63 12.05
C THR A 128 -9.18 -5.51 11.57
N HIS A 129 -9.52 -6.58 10.83
CA HIS A 129 -8.52 -7.35 10.11
C HIS A 129 -8.10 -6.62 8.83
N ALA A 130 -6.80 -6.54 8.56
CA ALA A 130 -6.32 -5.84 7.38
C ALA A 130 -5.11 -6.53 6.75
N THR A 131 -4.93 -6.33 5.45
CA THR A 131 -3.75 -6.78 4.72
C THR A 131 -2.47 -6.31 5.43
N ALA A 132 -1.62 -7.25 5.83
CA ALA A 132 -0.35 -6.96 6.48
C ALA A 132 0.66 -6.37 5.48
N GLY A 133 1.26 -5.22 5.82
CA GLY A 133 2.23 -4.56 4.95
C GLY A 133 1.70 -4.35 3.52
N ASN A 134 2.39 -4.95 2.54
CA ASN A 134 2.03 -4.94 1.12
C ASN A 134 1.64 -6.33 0.57
N TRP A 135 1.09 -7.19 1.40
CA TRP A 135 0.63 -8.54 0.99
C TRP A 135 -0.65 -8.47 0.16
N ASN A 136 -0.59 -7.75 -0.94
CA ASN A 136 -1.72 -7.36 -1.78
C ASN A 136 -1.81 -8.13 -3.11
N ASN A 137 -0.96 -9.15 -3.30
CA ASN A 137 -0.85 -9.96 -4.51
C ASN A 137 -1.55 -11.34 -4.37
N ARG A 138 -1.37 -12.22 -5.37
CA ARG A 138 -1.95 -13.57 -5.46
C ARG A 138 -1.61 -14.52 -4.30
N ILE A 139 -0.58 -14.21 -3.51
CA ILE A 139 -0.23 -14.96 -2.30
C ILE A 139 -0.76 -14.22 -1.06
N GLY A 140 -0.52 -12.93 -0.99
CA GLY A 140 -0.83 -12.13 0.18
C GLY A 140 -2.32 -11.94 0.45
N VAL A 141 -3.12 -11.76 -0.61
CA VAL A 141 -4.58 -11.61 -0.46
C VAL A 141 -5.21 -12.87 0.14
N PRO A 142 -5.03 -14.09 -0.41
CA PRO A 142 -5.63 -15.28 0.20
C PRO A 142 -5.05 -15.59 1.58
N MET A 143 -3.77 -15.29 1.85
CA MET A 143 -3.21 -15.39 3.21
C MET A 143 -3.91 -14.41 4.18
N THR A 144 -4.20 -13.19 3.74
CA THR A 144 -4.99 -12.24 4.54
C THR A 144 -6.41 -12.77 4.78
N LEU A 145 -7.09 -13.26 3.74
CA LEU A 145 -8.43 -13.82 3.85
C LEU A 145 -8.47 -15.07 4.76
N SER A 146 -7.37 -15.83 4.83
CA SER A 146 -7.28 -17.00 5.72
C SER A 146 -7.27 -16.64 7.21
N GLY A 147 -7.03 -15.39 7.55
CA GLY A 147 -7.09 -14.86 8.92
C GLY A 147 -8.45 -14.29 9.35
N LEU A 148 -9.48 -14.35 8.50
CA LEU A 148 -10.81 -13.81 8.78
C LEU A 148 -11.55 -14.65 9.84
N ASP A 149 -12.04 -13.98 10.91
CA ASP A 149 -12.82 -14.58 11.98
C ASP A 149 -13.90 -13.62 12.45
N SER A 150 -15.16 -13.91 12.14
CA SER A 150 -16.32 -13.05 12.49
C SER A 150 -16.58 -12.91 14.00
N ASN A 151 -15.94 -13.74 14.82
CA ASN A 151 -16.05 -13.64 16.29
C ASN A 151 -15.03 -12.66 16.87
N GLN A 152 -13.95 -12.37 16.15
CA GLN A 152 -12.87 -11.50 16.62
C GLN A 152 -12.84 -10.14 15.89
N GLN A 153 -13.40 -10.07 14.68
CA GLN A 153 -13.32 -8.90 13.84
C GLN A 153 -14.70 -8.41 13.43
N ASP A 154 -14.89 -7.10 13.46
CA ASP A 154 -16.11 -6.44 12.98
C ASP A 154 -15.97 -5.95 11.52
N PHE A 155 -14.74 -5.80 11.03
CA PHE A 155 -14.42 -5.34 9.69
C PHE A 155 -13.20 -6.06 9.12
N ALA A 156 -13.12 -6.11 7.79
CA ALA A 156 -11.89 -6.45 7.10
C ALA A 156 -11.56 -5.41 6.02
N VAL A 157 -10.26 -5.07 5.87
CA VAL A 157 -9.77 -4.13 4.87
C VAL A 157 -8.69 -4.82 4.04
N ILE A 158 -9.02 -5.15 2.80
CA ILE A 158 -8.19 -5.96 1.92
C ILE A 158 -7.63 -5.09 0.81
N GLU A 159 -6.30 -4.93 0.81
CA GLU A 159 -5.57 -4.25 -0.25
C GLU A 159 -5.35 -5.19 -1.43
N ALA A 160 -5.70 -4.77 -2.65
CA ALA A 160 -5.48 -5.50 -3.90
C ALA A 160 -4.55 -4.70 -4.83
N GLY A 161 -3.37 -5.24 -5.07
CA GLY A 161 -2.36 -4.72 -5.99
C GLY A 161 -2.17 -5.67 -7.17
N ILE A 162 -1.92 -5.11 -8.35
CA ILE A 162 -1.67 -5.85 -9.58
C ILE A 162 -0.39 -5.37 -10.24
N ASN A 163 0.30 -6.27 -10.90
CA ASN A 163 1.45 -6.00 -11.75
C ASN A 163 1.21 -6.43 -13.19
N GLN A 164 0.33 -7.43 -13.41
CA GLN A 164 0.09 -8.04 -14.71
C GLN A 164 -1.42 -8.05 -15.05
N PRO A 165 -1.78 -8.13 -16.35
CA PRO A 165 -3.15 -8.33 -16.77
C PRO A 165 -3.78 -9.60 -16.15
N ASN A 166 -5.07 -9.55 -15.88
CA ASN A 166 -5.90 -10.64 -15.32
C ASN A 166 -5.59 -11.02 -13.85
N GLU A 167 -4.69 -10.33 -13.16
CA GLU A 167 -4.48 -10.59 -11.72
C GLU A 167 -5.69 -10.15 -10.90
N MET A 168 -6.32 -9.01 -11.24
CA MET A 168 -7.47 -8.52 -10.47
C MET A 168 -8.70 -9.42 -10.60
N VAL A 169 -8.85 -10.17 -11.70
CA VAL A 169 -9.91 -11.18 -11.83
C VAL A 169 -9.84 -12.19 -10.68
N GLN A 170 -8.64 -12.68 -10.38
CA GLN A 170 -8.42 -13.64 -9.30
C GLN A 170 -8.60 -12.96 -7.93
N LEU A 171 -8.00 -11.79 -7.72
CA LEU A 171 -8.06 -11.08 -6.45
C LEU A 171 -9.49 -10.63 -6.13
N GLY A 172 -10.18 -9.98 -7.07
CA GLY A 172 -11.56 -9.51 -6.91
C GLY A 172 -12.55 -10.65 -6.67
N GLY A 173 -12.38 -11.77 -7.40
CA GLY A 173 -13.18 -12.97 -7.22
C GLY A 173 -13.03 -13.62 -5.83
N MET A 174 -11.83 -13.54 -5.22
CA MET A 174 -11.62 -13.99 -3.84
C MET A 174 -12.15 -12.99 -2.80
N ILE A 175 -11.92 -11.69 -3.01
CA ILE A 175 -12.25 -10.64 -2.03
C ILE A 175 -13.76 -10.43 -1.93
N GLN A 176 -14.48 -10.38 -3.04
CA GLN A 176 -15.93 -10.13 -3.09
C GLN A 176 -16.36 -9.05 -2.09
N ALA A 177 -15.80 -7.85 -2.27
CA ALA A 177 -15.95 -6.76 -1.31
C ALA A 177 -17.41 -6.32 -1.11
N ASP A 178 -17.73 -5.87 0.10
CA ASP A 178 -19.01 -5.23 0.43
C ASP A 178 -18.96 -3.71 0.15
N LEU A 179 -17.76 -3.14 0.13
CA LEU A 179 -17.44 -1.76 -0.22
C LEU A 179 -16.10 -1.73 -0.96
N ASN A 180 -16.00 -0.93 -2.02
CA ASN A 180 -14.75 -0.76 -2.75
C ASN A 180 -14.22 0.68 -2.61
N VAL A 181 -12.91 0.84 -2.56
CA VAL A 181 -12.25 2.15 -2.56
C VAL A 181 -11.20 2.16 -3.67
N LEU A 182 -11.31 3.11 -4.58
CA LEU A 182 -10.30 3.40 -5.57
C LEU A 182 -9.54 4.66 -5.16
N THR A 183 -8.23 4.55 -4.95
CA THR A 183 -7.42 5.73 -4.60
C THR A 183 -7.22 6.64 -5.79
N ASN A 184 -6.64 6.13 -6.87
CA ASN A 184 -6.40 6.87 -8.13
C ASN A 184 -6.02 5.92 -9.28
N ILE A 185 -6.00 6.47 -10.50
CA ILE A 185 -5.45 5.84 -11.71
C ILE A 185 -4.34 6.73 -12.25
N GLU A 186 -3.11 6.29 -12.09
CA GLU A 186 -1.88 6.99 -12.45
C GLU A 186 -0.88 6.08 -13.15
N ALA A 187 0.17 6.66 -13.72
CA ALA A 187 1.25 5.95 -14.40
C ALA A 187 2.03 5.06 -13.42
N ALA A 188 1.56 3.83 -13.25
CA ALA A 188 2.19 2.77 -12.49
C ALA A 188 2.04 1.46 -13.27
N HIS A 189 3.07 0.61 -13.27
CA HIS A 189 3.07 -0.67 -14.00
C HIS A 189 2.83 -0.52 -15.52
N LEU A 190 3.22 0.63 -16.11
CA LEU A 190 3.04 0.90 -17.55
C LEU A 190 3.79 -0.11 -18.44
N GLU A 191 4.88 -0.68 -17.94
CA GLU A 191 5.66 -1.68 -18.66
C GLU A 191 4.80 -2.88 -19.07
N LEU A 192 3.90 -3.33 -18.23
CA LEU A 192 3.06 -4.52 -18.46
C LEU A 192 1.61 -4.21 -18.82
N LEU A 193 1.07 -3.09 -18.35
CA LEU A 193 -0.32 -2.68 -18.60
C LEU A 193 -0.47 -1.69 -19.76
N SER A 194 0.63 -1.12 -20.25
CA SER A 194 0.75 -0.34 -21.50
C SER A 194 0.04 1.01 -21.54
N SER A 195 -1.08 1.22 -20.82
CA SER A 195 -1.85 2.48 -20.86
C SER A 195 -2.63 2.73 -19.56
N LEU A 196 -2.99 3.99 -19.30
CA LEU A 196 -3.86 4.36 -18.17
C LEU A 196 -5.26 3.73 -18.28
N GLU A 197 -5.81 3.59 -19.50
CA GLU A 197 -7.10 2.96 -19.72
C GLU A 197 -7.07 1.46 -19.36
N ASN A 198 -5.98 0.76 -19.70
CA ASN A 198 -5.79 -0.64 -19.30
C ASN A 198 -5.61 -0.78 -17.78
N ILE A 199 -4.86 0.14 -17.14
CA ILE A 199 -4.72 0.18 -15.68
C ILE A 199 -6.10 0.39 -15.03
N ALA A 200 -6.90 1.31 -15.55
CA ALA A 200 -8.24 1.58 -15.08
C ALA A 200 -9.16 0.36 -15.25
N SER A 201 -9.15 -0.24 -16.43
CA SER A 201 -9.91 -1.46 -16.74
C SER A 201 -9.58 -2.61 -15.81
N GLU A 202 -8.30 -2.89 -15.61
CA GLU A 202 -7.87 -3.98 -14.74
C GLU A 202 -8.26 -3.71 -13.27
N LYS A 203 -8.05 -2.48 -12.77
CA LYS A 203 -8.41 -2.14 -11.38
C LYS A 203 -9.91 -2.06 -11.14
N SER A 204 -10.73 -1.75 -12.15
CA SER A 204 -12.18 -1.72 -12.02
C SER A 204 -12.78 -3.10 -11.70
N LEU A 205 -12.08 -4.17 -12.09
CA LEU A 205 -12.51 -5.55 -11.83
C LEU A 205 -12.64 -5.87 -10.32
N LEU A 206 -11.93 -5.16 -9.44
CA LEU A 206 -12.16 -5.32 -8.00
C LEU A 206 -13.60 -4.97 -7.62
N ALA A 207 -14.13 -3.87 -8.18
CA ALA A 207 -15.52 -3.48 -7.93
C ALA A 207 -16.51 -4.28 -8.77
N GLU A 208 -16.18 -4.63 -10.01
CA GLU A 208 -17.07 -5.42 -10.88
C GLU A 208 -17.34 -6.82 -10.31
N LEU A 209 -16.33 -7.43 -9.69
CA LEU A 209 -16.40 -8.76 -9.07
C LEU A 209 -16.77 -8.71 -7.57
N ALA A 210 -17.07 -7.53 -7.04
CA ALA A 210 -17.59 -7.37 -5.69
C ALA A 210 -19.00 -7.95 -5.55
N LYS A 211 -19.51 -8.05 -4.34
CA LYS A 211 -20.90 -8.49 -4.12
C LYS A 211 -21.88 -7.61 -4.90
N PRO A 212 -22.97 -8.15 -5.43
CA PRO A 212 -23.96 -7.39 -6.17
C PRO A 212 -24.43 -6.15 -5.39
N GLY A 213 -24.45 -4.99 -6.05
CA GLY A 213 -24.87 -3.73 -5.43
C GLY A 213 -23.86 -3.05 -4.53
N SER A 214 -22.69 -3.65 -4.27
CA SER A 214 -21.64 -3.03 -3.46
C SER A 214 -21.17 -1.70 -4.05
N PRO A 215 -21.16 -0.58 -3.28
CA PRO A 215 -20.71 0.70 -3.79
C PRO A 215 -19.21 0.76 -4.01
N ILE A 216 -18.79 1.77 -4.78
CA ILE A 216 -17.40 2.16 -4.93
C ILE A 216 -17.22 3.63 -4.54
N ILE A 217 -16.24 3.92 -3.70
CA ILE A 217 -15.83 5.28 -3.36
C ILE A 217 -14.61 5.63 -4.22
N LEU A 218 -14.67 6.77 -4.91
CA LEU A 218 -13.60 7.21 -5.82
C LEU A 218 -13.57 8.74 -5.95
N HIS A 219 -12.45 9.28 -6.42
CA HIS A 219 -12.38 10.68 -6.81
C HIS A 219 -12.99 10.91 -8.21
N VAL A 220 -13.57 12.08 -8.41
CA VAL A 220 -14.23 12.47 -9.67
C VAL A 220 -13.36 12.27 -10.90
N ASP A 221 -12.05 12.47 -10.81
CA ASP A 221 -11.12 12.30 -11.92
C ASP A 221 -11.07 10.87 -12.47
N SER A 222 -11.44 9.89 -11.64
CA SER A 222 -11.50 8.48 -12.08
C SER A 222 -12.63 8.25 -13.09
N LEU A 223 -13.67 9.10 -13.10
CA LEU A 223 -14.77 9.02 -14.04
C LEU A 223 -14.38 9.40 -15.48
N ARG A 224 -13.18 9.91 -15.73
CA ARG A 224 -12.65 10.08 -17.10
C ARG A 224 -12.45 8.74 -17.83
N PHE A 225 -12.21 7.63 -17.10
CA PHE A 225 -12.01 6.30 -17.64
C PHE A 225 -13.34 5.57 -17.87
N ASN A 226 -13.46 4.90 -19.03
CA ASN A 226 -14.69 4.20 -19.42
C ASN A 226 -15.09 3.11 -18.42
N ALA A 227 -14.11 2.40 -17.84
CA ALA A 227 -14.35 1.37 -16.84
C ALA A 227 -15.11 1.92 -15.62
N TYR A 228 -14.73 3.10 -15.11
CA TYR A 228 -15.38 3.70 -13.95
C TYR A 228 -16.67 4.47 -14.29
N LYS A 229 -16.82 4.99 -15.52
CA LYS A 229 -18.13 5.52 -16.00
C LYS A 229 -19.23 4.48 -15.91
N LYS A 230 -18.95 3.23 -16.26
CA LYS A 230 -19.90 2.11 -16.14
C LYS A 230 -20.35 1.85 -14.70
N LEU A 231 -19.48 2.13 -13.73
CA LEU A 231 -19.71 1.95 -12.30
C LEU A 231 -20.34 3.18 -11.63
N ALA A 232 -20.53 4.29 -12.36
CA ALA A 232 -21.00 5.56 -11.81
C ALA A 232 -22.38 5.45 -11.11
N HIS A 233 -23.26 4.54 -11.54
CA HIS A 233 -24.58 4.31 -10.95
C HIS A 233 -24.53 3.86 -9.47
N ARG A 234 -23.42 3.31 -8.99
CA ARG A 234 -23.20 2.87 -7.60
C ARG A 234 -21.98 3.55 -6.95
N ALA A 235 -21.44 4.60 -7.58
CA ALA A 235 -20.29 5.33 -7.05
C ALA A 235 -20.71 6.35 -5.99
N ILE A 236 -19.86 6.49 -4.97
CA ILE A 236 -19.82 7.65 -4.07
C ILE A 236 -18.60 8.46 -4.51
N VAL A 237 -18.85 9.61 -5.11
CA VAL A 237 -17.82 10.41 -5.78
C VAL A 237 -17.34 11.53 -4.88
N LEU A 238 -16.06 11.52 -4.56
CA LEU A 238 -15.40 12.63 -3.90
C LEU A 238 -15.08 13.72 -4.92
N LEU A 239 -15.58 14.93 -4.64
CA LEU A 239 -15.46 16.08 -5.50
C LEU A 239 -14.80 17.23 -4.74
N PRO A 240 -13.64 17.75 -5.19
CA PRO A 240 -13.02 18.93 -4.58
C PRO A 240 -13.97 20.13 -4.62
N GLU A 241 -13.92 20.99 -3.59
CA GLU A 241 -14.67 22.25 -3.61
C GLU A 241 -14.25 23.11 -4.82
N GLY A 242 -15.22 23.80 -5.44
CA GLY A 242 -14.98 24.63 -6.63
C GLY A 242 -14.98 23.85 -7.96
N VAL A 243 -14.94 22.53 -7.94
CA VAL A 243 -15.05 21.70 -9.16
C VAL A 243 -16.52 21.48 -9.52
N ALA A 244 -16.83 21.58 -10.82
CA ALA A 244 -18.17 21.32 -11.33
C ALA A 244 -18.60 19.89 -11.06
N ALA A 245 -19.84 19.71 -10.61
CA ALA A 245 -20.38 18.37 -10.34
C ALA A 245 -20.60 17.62 -11.65
N PRO A 246 -20.25 16.31 -11.71
CA PRO A 246 -20.64 15.46 -12.81
C PRO A 246 -22.18 15.25 -12.80
N ASP A 247 -22.72 14.80 -13.92
CA ASP A 247 -24.16 14.47 -14.04
C ASP A 247 -24.47 13.16 -13.26
N LEU A 248 -24.56 13.31 -11.95
CA LEU A 248 -24.86 12.24 -10.99
C LEU A 248 -25.82 12.75 -9.92
N PRO A 249 -26.64 11.86 -9.32
CA PRO A 249 -27.50 12.22 -8.19
C PRO A 249 -26.66 12.86 -7.04
N SER A 250 -27.16 13.96 -6.47
CA SER A 250 -26.47 14.71 -5.41
C SER A 250 -26.08 13.85 -4.20
N LYS A 251 -26.86 12.84 -3.87
CA LYS A 251 -26.58 11.87 -2.79
C LYS A 251 -25.31 11.01 -3.03
N GLN A 252 -24.83 10.96 -4.28
CA GLN A 252 -23.62 10.25 -4.66
C GLN A 252 -22.39 11.15 -4.62
N ILE A 253 -22.54 12.45 -4.41
CA ILE A 253 -21.44 13.42 -4.43
C ILE A 253 -21.12 13.88 -3.02
N VAL A 254 -19.86 13.67 -2.63
CA VAL A 254 -19.32 14.15 -1.37
C VAL A 254 -18.28 15.23 -1.66
N ARG A 255 -18.56 16.48 -1.29
CA ARG A 255 -17.63 17.58 -1.47
C ARG A 255 -16.61 17.59 -0.35
N TYR A 256 -15.34 17.82 -0.73
CA TYR A 256 -14.24 17.96 0.24
C TYR A 256 -13.32 19.10 -0.15
N LYS A 257 -12.57 19.58 0.84
CA LYS A 257 -11.53 20.59 0.68
C LYS A 257 -10.31 20.16 1.48
N VAL A 258 -9.13 20.39 0.93
CA VAL A 258 -7.86 20.30 1.65
C VAL A 258 -7.36 21.74 1.84
N SER A 259 -6.92 22.08 3.05
CA SER A 259 -6.32 23.35 3.37
C SER A 259 -5.10 23.15 4.28
N GLU A 260 -4.11 23.99 4.14
CA GLU A 260 -2.95 23.99 5.03
C GLU A 260 -3.36 24.51 6.41
N GLN A 261 -2.85 23.88 7.46
CA GLN A 261 -2.86 24.42 8.81
C GLN A 261 -1.43 24.84 9.16
N MET A 262 -1.20 26.13 9.23
CA MET A 262 0.04 26.65 9.81
C MET A 262 -0.14 26.76 11.32
N GLU A 263 0.26 25.74 12.06
CA GLU A 263 0.45 25.88 13.50
C GLU A 263 1.73 26.69 13.74
N ASN A 264 1.59 27.89 14.32
CA ASN A 264 2.70 28.67 14.90
C ASN A 264 3.27 27.92 16.12
N LEU A 265 3.99 26.84 15.86
CA LEU A 265 4.81 26.16 16.86
C LEU A 265 6.10 26.97 16.98
N GLY A 266 6.29 27.61 18.15
CA GLY A 266 7.39 28.53 18.42
C GLY A 266 8.76 28.05 17.94
N ALA A 267 9.71 28.95 17.81
CA ALA A 267 10.99 28.90 17.10
C ALA A 267 11.90 27.67 17.26
N ASN A 268 11.52 26.67 18.05
CA ASN A 268 12.32 25.46 18.35
C ASN A 268 11.68 24.13 18.00
N ARG A 269 10.54 24.07 17.28
CA ARG A 269 9.97 22.82 16.76
C ARG A 269 9.95 22.86 15.23
N ALA A 270 10.95 22.19 14.66
CA ALA A 270 11.09 22.00 13.24
C ALA A 270 9.85 21.28 12.65
N LEU A 271 9.34 21.90 11.54
CA LEU A 271 8.60 21.21 10.47
C LEU A 271 7.49 20.23 10.91
N GLN A 272 6.38 20.74 11.43
CA GLN A 272 5.11 20.00 11.43
C GLN A 272 4.13 20.74 10.51
N ALA A 273 4.27 20.50 9.21
CA ALA A 273 3.24 20.89 8.27
C ALA A 273 2.06 19.94 8.45
N SER A 274 0.95 20.46 8.92
CA SER A 274 -0.32 19.75 9.03
C SER A 274 -1.29 20.29 7.99
N GLN A 275 -2.22 19.44 7.58
CA GLN A 275 -3.31 19.80 6.68
C GLN A 275 -4.65 19.54 7.38
N GLN A 276 -5.69 20.16 6.85
CA GLN A 276 -7.06 19.94 7.26
C GLN A 276 -7.87 19.45 6.06
N VAL A 277 -8.50 18.31 6.21
CA VAL A 277 -9.55 17.86 5.30
C VAL A 277 -10.89 18.31 5.84
N THR A 278 -11.65 19.02 5.04
CA THR A 278 -13.03 19.41 5.37
C THR A 278 -13.98 18.59 4.50
N ILE A 279 -14.96 17.89 5.09
CA ILE A 279 -15.98 17.12 4.39
C ILE A 279 -17.35 17.51 4.96
N ASN A 280 -18.24 18.05 4.11
CA ASN A 280 -19.58 18.50 4.53
C ASN A 280 -19.52 19.45 5.74
N GLY A 281 -18.54 20.38 5.77
CA GLY A 281 -18.36 21.35 6.86
C GLY A 281 -17.70 20.81 8.12
N GLN A 282 -17.37 19.53 8.19
CA GLN A 282 -16.60 18.93 9.30
C GLN A 282 -15.12 18.92 9.00
N ASN A 283 -14.30 19.33 9.98
CA ASN A 283 -12.86 19.48 9.86
C ASN A 283 -12.11 18.31 10.51
N TYR A 284 -11.12 17.79 9.77
CA TYR A 284 -10.27 16.65 10.20
C TYR A 284 -8.80 17.05 10.03
N PRO A 285 -8.09 17.36 11.14
CA PRO A 285 -6.67 17.69 11.07
C PRO A 285 -5.84 16.45 10.76
N ILE A 286 -4.85 16.59 9.86
CA ILE A 286 -3.98 15.52 9.42
C ILE A 286 -2.53 15.92 9.62
N ALA A 287 -1.74 15.09 10.31
CA ALA A 287 -0.31 15.31 10.49
C ALA A 287 0.50 14.84 9.26
N SER A 288 0.26 15.46 8.11
CA SER A 288 1.01 15.23 6.87
C SER A 288 0.92 16.44 5.95
N PRO A 289 2.02 16.82 5.27
CA PRO A 289 2.02 17.89 4.27
C PRO A 289 1.58 17.40 2.87
N SER A 290 1.41 16.08 2.65
CA SER A 290 1.10 15.49 1.33
C SER A 290 -0.39 15.64 0.99
N GLU A 291 -0.68 16.25 -0.16
CA GLU A 291 -2.05 16.33 -0.69
C GLU A 291 -2.60 14.95 -1.04
N GLY A 292 -1.74 14.06 -1.52
CA GLY A 292 -2.11 12.66 -1.77
C GLY A 292 -2.56 11.93 -0.52
N ILE A 293 -1.89 12.15 0.63
CA ILE A 293 -2.32 11.60 1.92
C ILE A 293 -3.65 12.23 2.37
N ALA A 294 -3.81 13.55 2.21
CA ALA A 294 -5.05 14.22 2.56
C ALA A 294 -6.24 13.72 1.71
N SER A 295 -6.02 13.56 0.41
CA SER A 295 -7.00 13.00 -0.51
C SER A 295 -7.38 11.54 -0.15
N ASN A 296 -6.40 10.72 0.16
CA ASN A 296 -6.61 9.34 0.62
C ASN A 296 -7.34 9.29 1.98
N THR A 297 -7.07 10.27 2.86
CA THR A 297 -7.80 10.42 4.14
C THR A 297 -9.27 10.74 3.89
N ALA A 298 -9.58 11.60 2.91
CA ALA A 298 -10.98 11.88 2.55
C ALA A 298 -11.71 10.61 2.10
N LEU A 299 -11.08 9.76 1.28
CA LEU A 299 -11.65 8.45 0.90
C LEU A 299 -11.91 7.56 2.12
N ALA A 300 -10.94 7.46 3.03
CA ALA A 300 -11.06 6.64 4.24
C ALA A 300 -12.16 7.14 5.18
N ILE A 301 -12.30 8.46 5.35
CA ILE A 301 -13.37 9.08 6.16
C ILE A 301 -14.75 8.74 5.57
N VAL A 302 -14.92 8.88 4.25
CA VAL A 302 -16.17 8.56 3.58
C VAL A 302 -16.49 7.08 3.71
N ALA A 303 -15.50 6.20 3.59
CA ALA A 303 -15.66 4.76 3.80
C ALA A 303 -16.06 4.43 5.25
N ALA A 304 -15.41 5.04 6.25
CA ALA A 304 -15.74 4.84 7.65
C ALA A 304 -17.16 5.32 7.99
N LYS A 305 -17.59 6.49 7.46
CA LYS A 305 -18.96 6.99 7.61
C LYS A 305 -19.98 6.04 6.97
N TYR A 306 -19.69 5.55 5.77
CA TYR A 306 -20.56 4.58 5.09
C TYR A 306 -20.74 3.30 5.92
N LEU A 307 -19.71 2.86 6.62
CA LEU A 307 -19.72 1.69 7.51
C LEU A 307 -20.29 1.98 8.90
N GLY A 308 -20.81 3.18 9.14
CA GLY A 308 -21.53 3.54 10.37
C GLY A 308 -20.64 3.96 11.54
N ILE A 309 -19.37 4.31 11.29
CA ILE A 309 -18.51 4.85 12.36
C ILE A 309 -18.97 6.26 12.70
N VAL A 310 -19.14 6.52 14.00
CA VAL A 310 -19.63 7.81 14.47
C VAL A 310 -18.60 8.92 14.29
N GLU A 311 -19.07 10.12 14.03
CA GLU A 311 -18.25 11.30 13.71
C GLU A 311 -17.16 11.60 14.73
N SER A 312 -17.49 11.52 16.03
CA SER A 312 -16.53 11.78 17.11
C SER A 312 -15.33 10.83 17.10
N ASP A 313 -15.57 9.55 16.77
CA ASP A 313 -14.52 8.54 16.70
C ASP A 313 -13.65 8.74 15.45
N ILE A 314 -14.26 9.06 14.30
CA ILE A 314 -13.53 9.38 13.08
C ILE A 314 -12.58 10.53 13.34
N ARG A 315 -13.07 11.65 13.89
CA ARG A 315 -12.28 12.84 14.16
C ARG A 315 -11.09 12.55 15.10
N LYS A 316 -11.36 11.90 16.23
CA LYS A 316 -10.33 11.51 17.21
C LYS A 316 -9.25 10.64 16.58
N ARG A 317 -9.65 9.68 15.73
CA ARG A 317 -8.73 8.72 15.12
C ARG A 317 -7.93 9.33 13.97
N VAL A 318 -8.51 10.23 13.17
CA VAL A 318 -7.77 10.99 12.14
C VAL A 318 -6.69 11.86 12.80
N GLU A 319 -7.04 12.57 13.87
CA GLU A 319 -6.10 13.43 14.60
C GLU A 319 -4.94 12.63 15.22
N ALA A 320 -5.21 11.42 15.71
CA ALA A 320 -4.20 10.54 16.28
C ALA A 320 -3.35 9.81 15.23
N TRP A 321 -3.86 9.64 13.99
CA TRP A 321 -3.18 8.87 12.95
C TRP A 321 -1.87 9.54 12.50
N ARG A 322 -0.87 8.72 12.21
CA ARG A 322 0.42 9.16 11.66
C ARG A 322 0.82 8.25 10.51
N PRO A 323 1.36 8.79 9.41
CA PRO A 323 1.96 7.99 8.36
C PRO A 323 3.08 7.11 8.92
N SER A 324 3.23 5.92 8.37
CA SER A 324 4.23 4.94 8.80
C SER A 324 4.78 4.15 7.60
N GLY A 325 5.77 3.30 7.84
CA GLY A 325 6.29 2.41 6.81
C GLY A 325 7.00 3.14 5.65
N ASN A 326 7.73 4.20 5.94
CA ASN A 326 8.47 5.02 4.97
C ASN A 326 7.56 5.69 3.91
N ARG A 327 6.40 6.22 4.34
CA ARG A 327 5.36 6.77 3.46
C ARG A 327 4.93 8.18 3.87
N GLY A 328 5.71 9.19 3.48
CA GLY A 328 5.31 10.60 3.51
C GLY A 328 5.21 11.23 4.91
N TYR A 329 6.26 11.13 5.72
CA TYR A 329 6.34 11.79 7.01
C TYR A 329 7.68 12.49 7.25
N LEU A 330 7.68 13.46 8.15
CA LEU A 330 8.85 14.18 8.61
C LEU A 330 9.37 13.57 9.92
N GLU A 331 10.67 13.33 10.01
CA GLU A 331 11.35 12.87 11.22
C GLU A 331 12.65 13.66 11.40
N THR A 332 12.90 14.15 12.64
CA THR A 332 14.11 14.91 12.95
C THR A 332 15.10 14.02 13.70
N PHE A 333 16.33 13.97 13.20
CA PHE A 333 17.46 13.30 13.79
C PHE A 333 18.54 14.35 14.11
N ARG A 334 18.71 14.71 15.36
CA ARG A 334 19.61 15.80 15.80
C ARG A 334 19.23 17.12 15.10
N GLU A 335 20.11 17.64 14.21
CA GLU A 335 19.95 18.88 13.48
C GLU A 335 19.43 18.69 12.03
N GLN A 336 19.18 17.44 11.63
CA GLN A 336 18.68 17.12 10.29
C GLN A 336 17.22 16.74 10.33
N THR A 337 16.42 17.28 9.43
CA THR A 337 15.01 16.86 9.25
C THR A 337 14.86 16.10 7.95
N PHE A 338 14.35 14.88 8.03
CA PHE A 338 14.13 14.00 6.88
C PHE A 338 12.63 13.97 6.52
N TYR A 339 12.33 14.20 5.25
CA TYR A 339 11.06 13.78 4.67
C TYR A 339 11.24 12.38 4.10
N ILE A 340 10.56 11.41 4.70
CA ILE A 340 10.76 9.98 4.42
C ILE A 340 9.55 9.45 3.65
N ASP A 341 9.74 9.19 2.35
CA ASP A 341 8.74 8.57 1.48
C ASP A 341 9.40 7.60 0.48
N CYS A 342 10.23 6.70 1.01
CA CYS A 342 11.10 5.84 0.22
C CYS A 342 10.64 4.36 0.14
N TYR A 343 9.34 4.10 0.34
CA TYR A 343 8.81 2.76 0.15
C TYR A 343 8.68 2.39 -1.34
N ASN A 344 8.13 3.30 -2.15
CA ASN A 344 8.03 3.16 -3.61
C ASN A 344 7.87 4.54 -4.27
N ALA A 345 8.06 4.60 -5.59
CA ALA A 345 7.93 5.83 -6.35
C ALA A 345 7.30 5.59 -7.72
N ASN A 346 6.46 6.55 -8.12
CA ASN A 346 5.99 6.75 -9.49
C ASN A 346 5.88 8.27 -9.75
N PRO A 347 5.66 8.72 -11.00
CA PRO A 347 5.71 10.15 -11.33
C PRO A 347 4.78 11.03 -10.48
N SER A 348 3.53 10.63 -10.29
CA SER A 348 2.55 11.38 -9.52
C SER A 348 2.92 11.47 -8.04
N SER A 349 3.27 10.35 -7.41
CA SER A 349 3.68 10.33 -6.01
C SER A 349 5.00 11.04 -5.75
N MET A 350 5.90 11.08 -6.76
CA MET A 350 7.15 11.83 -6.67
C MET A 350 6.86 13.34 -6.67
N ALA A 351 6.00 13.80 -7.58
CA ALA A 351 5.61 15.21 -7.67
C ALA A 351 4.91 15.69 -6.38
N ASP A 352 3.93 14.93 -5.86
CA ASP A 352 3.25 15.23 -4.60
C ASP A 352 4.23 15.33 -3.42
N ALA A 353 5.15 14.37 -3.30
CA ALA A 353 6.11 14.36 -2.21
C ALA A 353 7.13 15.52 -2.29
N LEU A 354 7.58 15.89 -3.49
CA LEU A 354 8.46 17.05 -3.71
C LEU A 354 7.75 18.35 -3.30
N ASP A 355 6.51 18.53 -3.75
CA ASP A 355 5.71 19.71 -3.38
C ASP A 355 5.45 19.76 -1.87
N ALA A 356 5.09 18.65 -1.25
CA ALA A 356 4.90 18.53 0.20
C ALA A 356 6.18 18.89 0.98
N PHE A 357 7.33 18.41 0.55
CA PHE A 357 8.62 18.74 1.16
C PHE A 357 8.98 20.21 0.99
N ASP A 358 8.78 20.77 -0.21
CA ASP A 358 9.09 22.17 -0.51
C ASP A 358 8.22 23.14 0.29
N ARG A 359 6.93 22.86 0.43
CA ARG A 359 6.01 23.65 1.24
C ARG A 359 6.32 23.55 2.73
N SER A 360 6.69 22.38 3.21
CA SER A 360 6.96 22.15 4.64
C SER A 360 8.36 22.61 5.07
N THR A 361 9.27 22.91 4.14
CA THR A 361 10.64 23.30 4.49
C THR A 361 10.81 24.84 4.39
N PRO A 362 11.16 25.54 5.50
CA PRO A 362 11.39 26.98 5.50
C PRO A 362 12.42 27.43 4.45
N GLN A 363 12.25 28.63 3.89
CA GLN A 363 13.09 29.14 2.81
C GLN A 363 14.56 29.37 3.20
N ASN A 364 14.84 29.60 4.47
CA ASN A 364 16.21 29.76 4.99
C ASN A 364 16.93 28.43 5.26
N ILE A 365 16.25 27.29 5.18
CA ILE A 365 16.85 25.96 5.39
C ILE A 365 17.34 25.41 4.04
N ALA A 366 18.58 24.93 4.00
CA ALA A 366 19.12 24.21 2.84
C ALA A 366 18.43 22.86 2.65
N ARG A 367 18.26 22.43 1.40
CA ARG A 367 17.57 21.20 1.04
C ARG A 367 18.48 20.22 0.31
N PHE A 368 18.40 18.97 0.66
CA PHE A 368 19.07 17.90 -0.07
C PHE A 368 18.05 16.89 -0.59
N TYR A 369 17.87 16.84 -1.88
CA TYR A 369 16.93 15.93 -2.53
C TYR A 369 17.61 14.64 -2.91
N VAL A 370 17.21 13.51 -2.34
CA VAL A 370 17.68 12.16 -2.73
C VAL A 370 16.54 11.45 -3.45
N LEU A 371 16.67 11.31 -4.77
CA LEU A 371 15.69 10.65 -5.61
C LEU A 371 16.26 9.32 -6.12
N GLY A 372 15.65 8.22 -5.72
CA GLY A 372 15.84 6.91 -6.37
C GLY A 372 15.04 6.85 -7.67
N ALA A 373 15.52 6.13 -8.66
CA ALA A 373 14.79 5.98 -9.90
C ALA A 373 13.43 5.30 -9.68
N MET A 374 12.49 5.62 -10.56
CA MET A 374 11.14 5.04 -10.58
C MET A 374 11.15 3.81 -11.49
N ASP A 375 10.71 2.67 -10.95
CA ASP A 375 10.65 1.39 -11.69
C ASP A 375 9.32 1.24 -12.44
N GLU A 376 9.26 0.26 -13.34
CA GLU A 376 8.06 -0.22 -14.03
C GLU A 376 7.40 0.80 -14.98
N LEU A 377 8.16 1.79 -15.47
CA LEU A 377 7.69 2.82 -16.41
C LEU A 377 7.92 2.44 -17.89
N GLY A 378 8.60 1.30 -18.14
CA GLY A 378 8.89 0.81 -19.49
C GLY A 378 9.67 1.82 -20.33
N THR A 379 9.33 1.93 -21.62
CA THR A 379 10.01 2.80 -22.57
C THR A 379 9.87 4.31 -22.28
N THR A 380 8.92 4.71 -21.43
CA THR A 380 8.70 6.12 -21.04
C THR A 380 9.50 6.53 -19.80
N ALA A 381 10.29 5.63 -19.22
CA ALA A 381 11.01 5.85 -17.99
C ALA A 381 11.88 7.11 -18.04
N SER A 382 12.73 7.26 -19.07
CA SER A 382 13.64 8.41 -19.19
C SER A 382 12.89 9.74 -19.19
N ALA A 383 11.80 9.84 -19.98
CA ALA A 383 10.97 11.07 -20.06
C ALA A 383 10.31 11.42 -18.72
N HIS A 384 9.84 10.44 -17.97
CA HIS A 384 9.27 10.67 -16.64
C HIS A 384 10.32 11.14 -15.63
N HIS A 385 11.55 10.58 -15.68
CA HIS A 385 12.65 11.03 -14.81
C HIS A 385 13.07 12.46 -15.13
N GLU A 386 13.18 12.79 -16.42
CA GLU A 386 13.45 14.15 -16.87
C GLU A 386 12.38 15.13 -16.39
N ALA A 387 11.10 14.81 -16.57
CA ALA A 387 9.99 15.64 -16.10
C ALA A 387 10.05 15.90 -14.58
N ILE A 388 10.38 14.90 -13.76
CA ILE A 388 10.58 15.08 -12.32
C ILE A 388 11.82 15.92 -12.03
N GLY A 389 12.92 15.74 -12.76
CA GLY A 389 14.12 16.57 -12.63
C GLY A 389 13.83 18.06 -12.84
N HIS A 390 12.97 18.39 -13.81
CA HIS A 390 12.52 19.77 -14.08
C HIS A 390 11.65 20.38 -12.96
N LEU A 391 11.05 19.57 -12.07
CA LEU A 391 10.33 20.09 -10.91
C LEU A 391 11.28 20.61 -9.82
N LEU A 392 12.54 20.14 -9.79
CA LEU A 392 13.53 20.54 -8.80
C LEU A 392 14.04 21.95 -9.09
N LYS A 393 13.66 22.93 -8.29
CA LYS A 393 14.13 24.32 -8.36
C LYS A 393 15.22 24.54 -7.32
N LEU A 394 16.43 24.03 -7.58
CA LEU A 394 17.54 24.11 -6.64
C LEU A 394 18.06 25.55 -6.49
N ARG A 395 18.13 26.00 -5.25
CA ARG A 395 18.81 27.27 -4.88
C ARG A 395 20.32 27.01 -4.76
N PRO A 396 21.18 28.03 -4.69
CA PRO A 396 22.65 27.86 -4.61
C PRO A 396 23.10 26.93 -3.46
N GLN A 397 22.40 26.96 -2.32
CA GLN A 397 22.71 26.12 -1.15
C GLN A 397 22.13 24.71 -1.22
N ASP A 398 21.20 24.45 -2.14
CA ASP A 398 20.55 23.15 -2.27
C ASP A 398 21.40 22.16 -3.05
N ARG A 399 21.18 20.87 -2.80
CA ARG A 399 21.88 19.75 -3.45
C ARG A 399 20.88 18.67 -3.84
N ALA A 400 21.27 17.85 -4.81
CA ALA A 400 20.52 16.67 -5.21
C ALA A 400 21.43 15.44 -5.33
N ALA A 401 20.87 14.26 -5.13
CA ALA A 401 21.49 13.00 -5.47
C ALA A 401 20.48 12.10 -6.18
N PHE A 402 20.86 11.53 -7.29
CA PHE A 402 20.04 10.64 -8.09
C PHE A 402 20.63 9.23 -8.04
N VAL A 403 19.82 8.25 -7.60
CA VAL A 403 20.23 6.87 -7.39
C VAL A 403 19.53 5.97 -8.40
N GLY A 404 20.30 5.34 -9.30
CA GLY A 404 19.74 4.48 -10.35
C GLY A 404 20.74 4.17 -11.46
N SER A 405 20.26 3.65 -12.60
CA SER A 405 21.09 3.50 -13.79
C SER A 405 21.58 4.85 -14.29
N LYS A 406 22.71 4.85 -14.99
CA LYS A 406 23.30 6.07 -15.55
C LYS A 406 22.33 6.83 -16.46
N GLU A 407 21.51 6.12 -17.23
CA GLU A 407 20.51 6.70 -18.11
C GLU A 407 19.47 7.49 -17.30
N LEU A 408 18.86 6.87 -16.29
CA LEU A 408 17.78 7.47 -15.49
C LEU A 408 18.27 8.59 -14.58
N THR A 409 19.48 8.45 -14.01
CA THR A 409 20.09 9.51 -13.19
C THR A 409 20.48 10.73 -14.04
N ASN A 410 20.95 10.54 -15.28
CA ASN A 410 21.21 11.63 -16.22
C ASN A 410 19.90 12.31 -16.66
N ALA A 411 18.80 11.56 -16.84
CA ALA A 411 17.50 12.13 -17.15
C ALA A 411 17.02 13.06 -16.00
N TYR A 412 17.11 12.65 -14.74
CA TYR A 412 16.84 13.53 -13.59
C TYR A 412 17.73 14.78 -13.60
N ALA A 413 19.01 14.62 -13.90
CA ALA A 413 20.00 15.70 -13.83
C ALA A 413 19.98 16.66 -15.03
N SER A 414 19.16 16.41 -16.08
CA SER A 414 19.21 17.14 -17.36
C SER A 414 19.06 18.66 -17.22
N ALA A 415 18.29 19.13 -16.23
CA ALA A 415 18.07 20.56 -15.96
C ALA A 415 18.87 21.10 -14.77
N ILE A 416 19.79 20.32 -14.20
CA ILE A 416 20.46 20.65 -12.93
C ILE A 416 21.97 20.84 -13.17
N SER A 417 22.55 21.87 -12.53
CA SER A 417 23.99 22.10 -12.59
C SER A 417 24.77 20.90 -12.03
N PRO A 418 25.80 20.41 -12.76
CA PRO A 418 26.63 19.30 -12.29
C PRO A 418 27.30 19.51 -10.91
N GLN A 419 27.51 20.77 -10.52
CA GLN A 419 28.07 21.12 -9.20
C GLN A 419 27.08 20.94 -8.06
N GLN A 420 25.77 20.84 -8.37
CA GLN A 420 24.71 20.71 -7.38
C GLN A 420 24.16 19.29 -7.29
N CYS A 421 24.58 18.36 -8.15
CA CYS A 421 24.02 17.01 -8.13
C CYS A 421 25.09 15.90 -8.15
N ILE A 422 24.72 14.75 -7.61
CA ILE A 422 25.48 13.50 -7.62
C ILE A 422 24.63 12.44 -8.31
N CYS A 423 25.15 11.83 -9.39
CA CYS A 423 24.52 10.67 -10.02
C CYS A 423 25.26 9.41 -9.60
N THR A 424 24.56 8.40 -9.09
CA THR A 424 25.15 7.16 -8.63
C THR A 424 24.23 5.95 -8.79
N ASP A 425 24.80 4.77 -8.92
CA ASP A 425 24.13 3.48 -8.90
C ASP A 425 24.03 2.86 -7.49
N ASN A 426 24.75 3.43 -6.52
CA ASN A 426 24.87 2.87 -5.19
C ASN A 426 24.64 3.93 -4.10
N VAL A 427 23.63 3.68 -3.27
CA VAL A 427 23.23 4.56 -2.17
C VAL A 427 24.36 4.78 -1.13
N GLU A 428 25.26 3.82 -0.92
CA GLU A 428 26.34 3.94 0.05
C GLU A 428 27.33 5.06 -0.32
N LYS A 429 27.46 5.39 -1.63
CA LYS A 429 28.37 6.45 -2.11
C LYS A 429 27.98 7.86 -1.67
N ILE A 430 26.72 8.07 -1.28
CA ILE A 430 26.19 9.38 -0.83
C ILE A 430 26.02 9.46 0.69
N LYS A 431 26.21 8.37 1.42
CA LYS A 431 25.94 8.28 2.86
C LYS A 431 26.73 9.29 3.68
N SER A 432 28.02 9.44 3.42
CA SER A 432 28.85 10.44 4.10
C SER A 432 28.44 11.88 3.79
N THR A 433 28.07 12.17 2.54
CA THR A 433 27.58 13.49 2.13
C THR A 433 26.27 13.85 2.86
N ILE A 434 25.34 12.89 2.93
CA ILE A 434 24.09 13.06 3.68
C ILE A 434 24.33 13.26 5.16
N ALA A 435 25.22 12.48 5.77
CA ALA A 435 25.53 12.57 7.20
C ALA A 435 26.15 13.93 7.60
N GLN A 436 26.85 14.60 6.69
CA GLN A 436 27.49 15.91 6.90
C GLN A 436 26.61 17.10 6.51
N PHE A 437 25.50 16.86 5.78
CA PHE A 437 24.64 17.93 5.32
C PHE A 437 23.82 18.51 6.47
N GLN A 438 23.80 19.83 6.60
CA GLN A 438 22.96 20.54 7.58
C GLN A 438 21.74 21.13 6.89
N GLY A 439 20.56 20.65 7.25
CA GLY A 439 19.31 21.09 6.65
C GLY A 439 18.23 20.02 6.56
N ALA A 440 17.33 20.20 5.61
CA ALA A 440 16.25 19.27 5.35
C ALA A 440 16.62 18.29 4.21
N ILE A 441 16.30 17.03 4.39
CA ILE A 441 16.67 15.93 3.47
C ILE A 441 15.42 15.24 3.00
N PHE A 442 15.24 15.15 1.69
CA PHE A 442 14.15 14.44 1.03
C PHE A 442 14.61 13.04 0.59
N LEU A 443 13.85 12.00 0.93
CA LEU A 443 14.15 10.62 0.51
C LEU A 443 12.94 10.02 -0.20
N LYS A 444 13.02 9.80 -1.52
CA LYS A 444 11.99 9.06 -2.27
C LYS A 444 12.58 8.31 -3.47
N GLY A 445 12.11 7.07 -3.67
CA GLY A 445 12.54 6.21 -4.77
C GLY A 445 11.86 4.84 -4.71
N SER A 446 12.06 4.04 -5.75
CA SER A 446 11.56 2.66 -5.78
C SER A 446 12.26 1.79 -4.74
N ARG A 447 11.53 0.79 -4.25
CA ARG A 447 11.91 -0.06 -3.10
C ARG A 447 13.31 -0.70 -3.22
N LYS A 448 13.74 -1.05 -4.43
CA LYS A 448 15.04 -1.69 -4.67
C LYS A 448 16.24 -0.84 -4.24
N TYR A 449 16.10 0.49 -4.22
CA TYR A 449 17.18 1.39 -3.83
C TYR A 449 17.36 1.51 -2.32
N SER A 450 16.36 1.09 -1.52
CA SER A 450 16.45 1.03 -0.06
C SER A 450 16.99 2.32 0.57
N LEU A 451 16.47 3.49 0.15
CA LEU A 451 16.96 4.81 0.58
C LEU A 451 16.87 5.03 2.10
N GLU A 452 16.06 4.26 2.82
CA GLU A 452 16.02 4.27 4.29
C GLU A 452 17.38 3.91 4.94
N LYS A 453 18.32 3.30 4.21
CA LYS A 453 19.69 3.06 4.67
C LYS A 453 20.50 4.33 4.89
N LEU A 454 20.03 5.46 4.33
CA LEU A 454 20.63 6.78 4.55
C LEU A 454 20.21 7.42 5.87
N LEU A 455 19.15 6.91 6.51
CA LEU A 455 18.71 7.42 7.80
C LEU A 455 19.76 7.16 8.87
N PRO A 456 19.99 8.11 9.78
CA PRO A 456 20.84 7.89 10.93
C PRO A 456 20.37 6.67 11.74
N SER A 457 21.33 5.86 12.21
CA SER A 457 20.99 4.76 13.11
C SER A 457 20.26 5.32 14.33
N LYS A 458 19.07 4.79 14.61
CA LYS A 458 18.40 5.05 15.90
C LYS A 458 19.28 4.42 16.98
N ASN A 459 20.27 5.16 17.49
CA ASN A 459 20.89 4.76 18.75
C ASN A 459 19.78 4.72 19.76
N LEU A 460 19.36 3.52 20.14
CA LEU A 460 18.71 3.25 21.42
C LEU A 460 19.65 3.78 22.50
N ASN A 461 19.52 5.07 22.84
CA ASN A 461 19.99 5.55 24.13
C ASN A 461 19.07 4.91 25.17
N LEU A 462 19.39 3.66 25.50
CA LEU A 462 19.15 3.10 26.80
C LEU A 462 20.12 3.86 27.73
N ASN A 463 19.69 5.02 28.20
CA ASN A 463 20.23 5.55 29.44
C ASN A 463 19.42 4.93 30.59
N PRO A 464 20.14 4.53 31.67
CA PRO A 464 19.72 3.59 32.68
C PRO A 464 18.56 4.06 33.55
#